data_be26d99215caa760c96e480a8dcf07df
#
_entry.id   be26d99215caa760c96e480a8dcf07df
#
_cell.length_a   1.000
_cell.length_b   1.000
_cell.length_c   1.000
_cell.angle_alpha   90.00
_cell.angle_beta   90.00
_cell.angle_gamma   90.00
#
_symmetry.space_group_name_H-M   'P 1'
#
loop_
_entity.id
_entity.type
_entity.pdbx_description
1 polymer ?
#
loop_
_entity_poly.entity_id
_entity_poly.type
_entity_poly.pdbx_seq_one_letter_code
_entity_poly.pdbx_strand_id
1 'polypeptide(L)'
;MAWTVDRIDETTDAIAADRRPYTATVTTPTTTKRAPRTSSARTRRVVVPHLTVDERVARGKAARREVPRSTHAELNTGVARPDPIDLLEQQAQTRVPELVPIRYGRMLVSPFTFYRGAALIMASDLSGGARSGLNVQLCGDAHLMNFGVFNTPERRMVFDINDFDETAQGPFEWDVKRLAASFAIAGRDNGFSTKERRKALLAVSASYRNAMAEFAGMTNLAVWYTSLDIAGFVEQSGMLASAKVRKRAEANLDKARTKDSLQAFEKLTHVVNGERRIISDPPLIEPIEDIVVGASRDELVSSIHELIARYRQTLQIDRRHLLEQFRVVHMARKVVGVGSVGTRAWIILLLGRDDSDPLFLQAKEAQRSVLEPFTGASRFRSSGQRIVAGQHLMQASSDIFLGYESVEGVDGVKRDYYVRQLRDGKGSASVELMDPPTLAVYATLCGRALARAHARSGDRIAIASYLGAGDIFDQAIADFSETYADQTERDYDALVAAETDGRVAVVRGL
;
A
#
# COMPACT_ATOMS: atom_id res chain seq x y z
N MET A 1 24.11 33.29 14.39
CA MET A 1 23.80 33.32 15.82
C MET A 1 24.25 31.99 16.41
N ALA A 2 25.33 32.02 17.18
CA ALA A 2 25.89 30.83 17.80
C ALA A 2 25.15 30.52 19.11
N TRP A 3 24.81 29.28 19.31
CA TRP A 3 24.28 28.78 20.60
C TRP A 3 25.44 28.16 21.39
N THR A 4 25.78 28.80 22.51
CA THR A 4 26.70 28.34 23.53
C THR A 4 26.00 27.30 24.40
N VAL A 5 26.67 26.17 24.62
CA VAL A 5 26.27 25.12 25.57
C VAL A 5 26.80 25.55 26.94
N ASP A 6 25.90 25.83 27.89
CA ASP A 6 26.25 26.03 29.29
C ASP A 6 26.27 24.67 30.04
N ARG A 7 27.32 24.53 30.83
CA ARG A 7 27.60 23.40 31.75
C ARG A 7 26.57 23.39 32.87
N ILE A 8 26.06 22.20 33.19
CA ILE A 8 25.32 21.94 34.43
C ILE A 8 26.34 21.40 35.44
N ASP A 9 26.50 22.15 36.54
CA ASP A 9 27.30 21.83 37.69
C ASP A 9 26.62 20.70 38.55
N GLU A 10 27.45 19.81 39.04
CA GLU A 10 27.09 18.80 40.03
C GLU A 10 26.94 19.47 41.42
N THR A 11 25.79 19.31 42.06
CA THR A 11 25.68 19.40 43.52
C THR A 11 24.92 18.17 44.07
N THR A 12 25.71 17.28 44.60
CA THR A 12 25.31 16.28 45.59
C THR A 12 24.84 16.96 46.87
N ASP A 13 23.62 16.62 47.34
CA ASP A 13 23.45 16.51 48.80
C ASP A 13 22.32 15.53 49.18
N ALA A 14 22.63 14.85 50.28
CA ALA A 14 22.05 13.68 50.89
C ALA A 14 20.64 13.84 51.43
N ILE A 15 19.81 12.78 51.31
CA ILE A 15 18.75 12.50 52.28
C ILE A 15 18.91 11.07 52.78
N ALA A 16 19.17 11.01 54.11
CA ALA A 16 19.38 9.82 54.88
C ALA A 16 18.10 9.04 55.21
N ALA A 17 18.25 7.74 55.10
CA ALA A 17 17.60 6.64 55.80
C ALA A 17 16.40 6.84 56.73
N ASP A 18 15.33 6.09 56.51
CA ASP A 18 14.56 5.42 57.57
C ASP A 18 14.39 3.93 57.19
N ARG A 19 15.18 3.07 57.81
CA ARG A 19 15.08 1.59 57.75
C ARG A 19 14.32 1.10 58.98
N ARG A 20 13.12 0.57 58.78
CA ARG A 20 12.48 -0.33 59.77
C ARG A 20 12.54 -1.78 59.29
N PRO A 21 12.87 -2.74 60.11
CA PRO A 21 13.01 -4.16 59.72
C PRO A 21 11.63 -4.83 59.68
N TYR A 22 11.31 -5.45 58.58
CA TYR A 22 10.16 -6.35 58.44
C TYR A 22 10.62 -7.76 58.86
N THR A 23 10.08 -8.25 59.98
CA THR A 23 10.24 -9.66 60.39
C THR A 23 9.21 -10.50 59.65
N ALA A 24 9.67 -11.32 58.71
CA ALA A 24 8.86 -12.32 58.06
C ALA A 24 8.91 -13.65 58.82
N THR A 25 7.75 -14.11 59.29
CA THR A 25 7.54 -15.43 59.88
C THR A 25 7.63 -16.50 58.79
N VAL A 26 8.58 -17.39 58.87
CA VAL A 26 8.76 -18.53 57.93
C VAL A 26 7.80 -19.65 58.34
N THR A 27 6.77 -19.89 57.55
CA THR A 27 5.99 -21.13 57.56
C THR A 27 6.49 -22.05 56.45
N THR A 28 6.99 -23.20 56.82
CA THR A 28 7.43 -24.27 55.91
C THR A 28 6.26 -24.92 55.17
N PRO A 29 6.23 -24.99 53.85
CA PRO A 29 5.26 -25.79 53.13
C PRO A 29 5.81 -27.19 52.81
N THR A 30 4.98 -28.17 53.03
CA THR A 30 5.08 -29.58 52.75
C THR A 30 5.46 -29.88 51.30
N THR A 31 6.44 -30.73 51.10
CA THR A 31 6.95 -31.21 49.80
C THR A 31 5.93 -32.03 49.05
N THR A 32 5.29 -31.46 48.03
CA THR A 32 4.61 -32.20 46.96
C THR A 32 5.57 -32.42 45.79
N LYS A 33 5.82 -33.67 45.43
CA LYS A 33 6.65 -34.06 44.27
C LYS A 33 6.11 -33.47 42.99
N ARG A 34 6.86 -32.56 42.39
CA ARG A 34 6.58 -31.94 41.09
C ARG A 34 7.07 -32.89 39.97
N ALA A 35 6.17 -33.24 39.05
CA ALA A 35 6.51 -34.01 37.84
C ALA A 35 7.55 -33.25 36.98
N PRO A 36 8.41 -33.94 36.21
CA PRO A 36 9.47 -33.32 35.44
C PRO A 36 8.86 -32.44 34.33
N ARG A 37 9.21 -31.14 34.33
CA ARG A 37 8.89 -30.20 33.25
C ARG A 37 9.63 -30.68 32.00
N THR A 38 8.85 -31.04 30.98
CA THR A 38 9.33 -31.24 29.61
C THR A 38 10.10 -30.02 29.12
N SER A 39 11.24 -30.29 28.50
CA SER A 39 12.23 -29.36 28.02
C SER A 39 11.58 -28.18 27.24
N SER A 40 11.91 -26.98 27.69
CA SER A 40 11.66 -25.75 26.92
C SER A 40 12.30 -25.90 25.53
N ALA A 41 11.48 -25.85 24.48
CA ALA A 41 11.94 -25.72 23.12
C ALA A 41 12.88 -24.48 23.07
N ARG A 42 14.17 -24.71 22.92
CA ARG A 42 15.17 -23.66 22.65
C ARG A 42 14.70 -22.95 21.36
N THR A 43 14.19 -21.76 21.50
CA THR A 43 13.98 -20.86 20.35
C THR A 43 15.30 -20.75 19.61
N ARG A 44 15.43 -21.40 18.46
CA ARG A 44 16.60 -21.26 17.58
C ARG A 44 16.76 -19.78 17.30
N ARG A 45 17.81 -19.16 17.82
CA ARG A 45 18.18 -17.80 17.41
C ARG A 45 18.42 -17.82 15.92
N VAL A 46 17.52 -17.17 15.16
CA VAL A 46 17.73 -16.95 13.72
C VAL A 46 18.87 -15.94 13.63
N VAL A 47 20.05 -16.42 13.29
CA VAL A 47 21.21 -15.56 12.99
C VAL A 47 20.93 -14.96 11.60
N VAL A 48 20.68 -13.66 11.53
CA VAL A 48 20.61 -12.94 10.25
C VAL A 48 22.06 -12.79 9.74
N PRO A 49 22.42 -13.41 8.60
CA PRO A 49 23.76 -13.26 8.06
C PRO A 49 23.99 -11.81 7.61
N HIS A 50 25.07 -11.21 8.10
CA HIS A 50 25.49 -9.87 7.71
C HIS A 50 26.54 -9.96 6.59
N LEU A 51 26.08 -9.96 5.35
CA LEU A 51 26.95 -9.94 4.17
C LEU A 51 27.70 -8.61 4.07
N THR A 52 28.97 -8.68 3.71
CA THR A 52 29.77 -7.50 3.36
C THR A 52 29.25 -6.84 2.07
N VAL A 53 29.73 -5.63 1.78
CA VAL A 53 29.39 -4.94 0.53
C VAL A 53 29.83 -5.77 -0.67
N ASP A 54 31.04 -6.33 -0.63
CA ASP A 54 31.60 -7.12 -1.73
C ASP A 54 30.81 -8.42 -1.97
N GLU A 55 30.38 -9.12 -0.93
CA GLU A 55 29.54 -10.31 -1.03
C GLU A 55 28.16 -9.97 -1.65
N ARG A 56 27.57 -8.83 -1.30
CA ARG A 56 26.31 -8.35 -1.90
C ARG A 56 26.49 -7.98 -3.37
N VAL A 57 27.59 -7.31 -3.73
CA VAL A 57 27.95 -7.02 -5.13
C VAL A 57 28.14 -8.32 -5.91
N ALA A 58 28.86 -9.29 -5.33
CA ALA A 58 29.07 -10.61 -5.96
C ALA A 58 27.74 -11.34 -6.18
N ARG A 59 26.83 -11.31 -5.20
CA ARG A 59 25.48 -11.86 -5.31
C ARG A 59 24.69 -11.27 -6.48
N GLY A 60 24.68 -9.94 -6.61
CA GLY A 60 23.99 -9.29 -7.73
C GLY A 60 24.59 -9.61 -9.08
N LYS A 61 25.94 -9.70 -9.17
CA LYS A 61 26.63 -10.12 -10.40
C LYS A 61 26.36 -11.59 -10.72
N ALA A 62 26.24 -12.47 -9.73
CA ALA A 62 25.87 -13.87 -9.91
C ALA A 62 24.45 -14.00 -10.47
N ALA A 63 23.48 -13.35 -9.83
CA ALA A 63 22.10 -13.30 -10.30
C ALA A 63 22.00 -12.80 -11.76
N ARG A 64 22.81 -11.80 -12.16
CA ARG A 64 22.86 -11.30 -13.55
C ARG A 64 23.39 -12.33 -14.54
N ARG A 65 24.32 -13.22 -14.13
CA ARG A 65 24.84 -14.29 -15.00
C ARG A 65 23.80 -15.39 -15.17
N GLU A 66 23.06 -15.71 -14.11
CA GLU A 66 22.03 -16.75 -14.14
C GLU A 66 20.78 -16.27 -14.91
N VAL A 67 20.39 -15.02 -14.69
CA VAL A 67 19.23 -14.39 -15.33
C VAL A 67 19.70 -13.08 -15.98
N PRO A 68 20.09 -13.12 -17.27
CA PRO A 68 20.48 -11.92 -18.01
C PRO A 68 19.36 -10.88 -18.03
N ARG A 69 19.71 -9.59 -17.90
CA ARG A 69 18.74 -8.48 -17.84
C ARG A 69 17.83 -8.40 -19.06
N SER A 70 18.31 -8.81 -20.24
CA SER A 70 17.54 -8.86 -21.48
C SER A 70 16.39 -9.86 -21.46
N THR A 71 16.46 -10.94 -20.65
CA THR A 71 15.37 -11.91 -20.54
C THR A 71 14.09 -11.34 -19.91
N HIS A 72 14.19 -10.18 -19.25
CA HIS A 72 13.02 -9.51 -18.73
C HIS A 72 12.12 -8.88 -19.80
N ALA A 73 12.58 -8.81 -21.07
CA ALA A 73 11.74 -8.41 -22.20
C ALA A 73 10.67 -9.45 -22.55
N GLU A 74 10.91 -10.70 -22.18
CA GLU A 74 10.04 -11.80 -22.57
C GLU A 74 8.79 -11.87 -21.71
N LEU A 75 7.64 -12.06 -22.37
CA LEU A 75 6.38 -12.44 -21.74
C LEU A 75 6.21 -13.95 -21.96
N ASN A 76 6.57 -14.73 -20.94
CA ASN A 76 6.39 -16.18 -20.97
C ASN A 76 5.19 -16.57 -20.12
N THR A 77 4.04 -16.65 -20.74
CA THR A 77 2.78 -17.05 -20.07
C THR A 77 2.60 -18.57 -20.01
N GLY A 78 3.53 -19.33 -20.56
CA GLY A 78 3.44 -20.80 -20.66
C GLY A 78 2.44 -21.27 -21.73
N VAL A 79 2.42 -22.61 -21.96
CA VAL A 79 1.54 -23.24 -22.97
C VAL A 79 0.08 -23.25 -22.52
N ALA A 80 -0.18 -23.18 -21.20
CA ALA A 80 -1.51 -23.23 -20.61
C ALA A 80 -1.76 -21.98 -19.72
N ARG A 81 -1.75 -20.80 -20.35
CA ARG A 81 -2.15 -19.56 -19.65
C ARG A 81 -3.60 -19.69 -19.19
N PRO A 82 -3.90 -19.49 -17.87
CA PRO A 82 -5.29 -19.50 -17.40
C PRO A 82 -6.13 -18.46 -18.12
N ASP A 83 -7.42 -18.77 -18.32
CA ASP A 83 -8.39 -17.83 -18.85
C ASP A 83 -8.48 -16.61 -17.90
N PRO A 84 -8.31 -15.36 -18.38
CA PRO A 84 -8.36 -14.19 -17.54
C PRO A 84 -9.72 -14.00 -16.86
N ILE A 85 -10.81 -14.46 -17.48
CA ILE A 85 -12.16 -14.36 -16.90
C ILE A 85 -12.34 -15.35 -15.77
N ASP A 86 -11.82 -16.58 -15.89
CA ASP A 86 -11.80 -17.57 -14.79
C ASP A 86 -11.09 -17.01 -13.55
N LEU A 87 -9.95 -16.33 -13.74
CA LEU A 87 -9.20 -15.69 -12.64
C LEU A 87 -10.00 -14.55 -12.00
N LEU A 88 -10.72 -13.75 -12.78
CA LEU A 88 -11.58 -12.69 -12.26
C LEU A 88 -12.77 -13.25 -11.49
N GLU A 89 -13.41 -14.31 -11.98
CA GLU A 89 -14.51 -15.03 -11.32
C GLU A 89 -14.05 -15.72 -10.03
N GLN A 90 -12.87 -16.34 -10.03
CA GLN A 90 -12.26 -16.89 -8.83
C GLN A 90 -12.07 -15.80 -7.76
N GLN A 91 -11.56 -14.64 -8.15
CA GLN A 91 -11.36 -13.51 -7.25
C GLN A 91 -12.71 -12.93 -6.76
N ALA A 92 -13.77 -13.02 -7.58
CA ALA A 92 -15.10 -12.53 -7.23
C ALA A 92 -15.76 -13.35 -6.13
N GLN A 93 -15.42 -14.64 -5.95
CA GLN A 93 -16.01 -15.53 -4.94
C GLN A 93 -15.88 -15.03 -3.49
N THR A 94 -14.85 -14.22 -3.19
CA THR A 94 -14.63 -13.65 -1.85
C THR A 94 -15.24 -12.26 -1.68
N ARG A 95 -15.82 -11.70 -2.74
CA ARG A 95 -16.38 -10.35 -2.77
C ARG A 95 -17.85 -10.34 -2.37
N VAL A 96 -18.34 -9.16 -2.07
CA VAL A 96 -19.77 -8.87 -1.87
C VAL A 96 -20.47 -9.04 -3.22
N PRO A 97 -21.37 -10.04 -3.39
CA PRO A 97 -21.89 -10.44 -4.71
C PRO A 97 -22.57 -9.31 -5.48
N GLU A 98 -23.37 -8.46 -4.81
CA GLU A 98 -24.08 -7.34 -5.41
C GLU A 98 -23.16 -6.25 -5.94
N LEU A 99 -21.90 -6.20 -5.51
CA LEU A 99 -20.91 -5.22 -5.96
C LEU A 99 -20.02 -5.74 -7.10
N VAL A 100 -20.02 -7.04 -7.39
CA VAL A 100 -19.21 -7.62 -8.48
C VAL A 100 -19.58 -7.06 -9.85
N PRO A 101 -20.87 -6.88 -10.22
CA PRO A 101 -21.24 -6.25 -11.47
C PRO A 101 -20.73 -4.81 -11.63
N ILE A 102 -20.66 -4.05 -10.54
CA ILE A 102 -20.08 -2.68 -10.51
C ILE A 102 -18.57 -2.73 -10.77
N ARG A 103 -17.88 -3.72 -10.19
CA ARG A 103 -16.45 -3.93 -10.46
C ARG A 103 -16.18 -4.14 -11.94
N TYR A 104 -16.92 -5.04 -12.58
CA TYR A 104 -16.78 -5.29 -14.01
C TYR A 104 -17.13 -4.06 -14.83
N GLY A 105 -18.17 -3.31 -14.45
CA GLY A 105 -18.52 -2.05 -15.12
C GLY A 105 -17.40 -1.03 -15.06
N ARG A 106 -16.70 -0.91 -13.92
CA ARG A 106 -15.53 -0.03 -13.79
C ARG A 106 -14.31 -0.55 -14.55
N MET A 107 -14.12 -1.84 -14.65
CA MET A 107 -13.04 -2.45 -15.43
C MET A 107 -13.26 -2.27 -16.93
N LEU A 108 -14.51 -2.28 -17.39
CA LEU A 108 -14.90 -2.14 -18.80
C LEU A 108 -14.90 -0.70 -19.33
N VAL A 109 -14.44 0.28 -18.56
CA VAL A 109 -14.33 1.67 -19.05
C VAL A 109 -13.19 1.80 -20.07
N SER A 110 -12.05 1.13 -19.86
CA SER A 110 -10.91 1.12 -20.79
C SER A 110 -9.94 -0.02 -20.46
N PRO A 111 -9.00 -0.37 -21.37
CA PRO A 111 -7.91 -1.31 -21.07
C PRO A 111 -7.09 -0.90 -19.83
N PHE A 112 -6.91 0.38 -19.57
CA PHE A 112 -6.20 0.85 -18.38
C PHE A 112 -7.01 0.62 -17.10
N THR A 113 -8.32 0.83 -17.10
CA THR A 113 -9.16 0.52 -15.93
C THR A 113 -9.28 -0.98 -15.71
N PHE A 114 -9.33 -1.80 -16.77
CA PHE A 114 -9.20 -3.26 -16.67
C PHE A 114 -7.90 -3.66 -15.97
N TYR A 115 -6.76 -3.14 -16.45
CA TYR A 115 -5.45 -3.42 -15.87
C TYR A 115 -5.39 -3.17 -14.36
N ARG A 116 -6.00 -2.09 -13.87
CA ARG A 116 -6.09 -1.76 -12.44
C ARG A 116 -6.86 -2.80 -11.61
N GLY A 117 -7.74 -3.57 -12.24
CA GLY A 117 -8.45 -4.69 -11.59
C GLY A 117 -7.78 -6.06 -11.77
N ALA A 118 -6.69 -6.15 -12.56
CA ALA A 118 -6.10 -7.38 -13.09
C ALA A 118 -4.77 -7.79 -12.41
N ALA A 119 -4.58 -7.47 -11.12
CA ALA A 119 -3.35 -7.81 -10.41
C ALA A 119 -3.09 -9.33 -10.37
N LEU A 120 -4.13 -10.15 -10.16
CA LEU A 120 -4.04 -11.62 -10.15
C LEU A 120 -3.61 -12.16 -11.51
N ILE A 121 -4.18 -11.63 -12.59
CA ILE A 121 -3.85 -12.05 -13.97
C ILE A 121 -2.36 -11.82 -14.22
N MET A 122 -1.86 -10.61 -13.94
CA MET A 122 -0.43 -10.33 -14.13
C MET A 122 0.47 -11.13 -13.21
N ALA A 123 0.08 -11.39 -11.97
CA ALA A 123 0.85 -12.25 -11.06
C ALA A 123 0.97 -13.68 -11.61
N SER A 124 -0.12 -14.21 -12.17
CA SER A 124 -0.13 -15.50 -12.88
C SER A 124 0.83 -15.49 -14.07
N ASP A 125 0.74 -14.48 -14.93
CA ASP A 125 1.59 -14.34 -16.13
C ASP A 125 3.09 -14.21 -15.75
N LEU A 126 3.42 -13.41 -14.75
CA LEU A 126 4.81 -13.22 -14.29
C LEU A 126 5.38 -14.48 -13.60
N SER A 127 4.52 -15.38 -13.14
CA SER A 127 4.96 -16.58 -12.41
C SER A 127 5.81 -17.52 -13.26
N GLY A 128 5.58 -17.59 -14.56
CA GLY A 128 6.36 -18.37 -15.53
C GLY A 128 7.59 -17.66 -16.09
N GLY A 129 7.79 -16.39 -15.77
CA GLY A 129 8.86 -15.57 -16.33
C GLY A 129 10.18 -15.63 -15.58
N ALA A 130 11.18 -14.90 -16.11
CA ALA A 130 12.50 -14.78 -15.51
C ALA A 130 12.43 -14.13 -14.11
N ARG A 131 13.15 -14.72 -13.13
CA ARG A 131 13.25 -14.24 -11.74
C ARG A 131 14.71 -14.14 -11.34
N SER A 132 15.15 -12.93 -10.98
CA SER A 132 16.54 -12.66 -10.57
C SER A 132 16.93 -13.34 -9.23
N GLY A 133 15.95 -13.81 -8.43
CA GLY A 133 16.18 -14.32 -7.08
C GLY A 133 16.47 -13.21 -6.04
N LEU A 134 16.37 -11.94 -6.43
CA LEU A 134 16.56 -10.79 -5.54
C LEU A 134 15.18 -10.32 -5.04
N ASN A 135 14.79 -10.84 -3.88
CA ASN A 135 13.47 -10.56 -3.31
C ASN A 135 13.49 -9.28 -2.46
N VAL A 136 12.36 -8.58 -2.51
CA VAL A 136 12.03 -7.40 -1.72
C VAL A 136 10.64 -7.54 -1.10
N GLN A 137 10.22 -6.59 -0.29
CA GLN A 137 8.79 -6.39 -0.05
C GLN A 137 8.22 -5.68 -1.27
N LEU A 138 7.31 -6.33 -1.99
CA LEU A 138 6.55 -5.75 -3.09
C LEU A 138 5.37 -4.95 -2.54
N CYS A 139 4.92 -3.90 -3.22
CA CYS A 139 3.57 -3.38 -2.98
C CYS A 139 2.50 -4.28 -3.65
N GLY A 140 2.90 -5.02 -4.67
CA GLY A 140 2.16 -6.13 -5.30
C GLY A 140 1.16 -5.71 -6.37
N ASP A 141 0.70 -4.47 -6.35
CA ASP A 141 -0.13 -3.86 -7.39
C ASP A 141 0.44 -2.47 -7.77
N ALA A 142 1.69 -2.45 -8.22
CA ALA A 142 2.49 -1.24 -8.48
C ALA A 142 2.03 -0.46 -9.72
N HIS A 143 0.74 -0.38 -10.03
CA HIS A 143 0.32 0.46 -11.17
C HIS A 143 0.41 1.96 -10.84
N LEU A 144 0.58 2.80 -11.85
CA LEU A 144 0.89 4.23 -11.71
C LEU A 144 -0.14 5.04 -10.88
N MET A 145 -1.42 4.60 -10.78
CA MET A 145 -2.43 5.24 -9.94
C MET A 145 -2.28 4.93 -8.44
N ASN A 146 -1.44 3.95 -8.07
CA ASN A 146 -1.10 3.61 -6.69
C ASN A 146 0.07 4.43 -6.14
N PHE A 147 0.46 5.48 -6.86
CA PHE A 147 1.41 6.49 -6.41
C PHE A 147 0.70 7.84 -6.29
N GLY A 148 1.13 8.66 -5.34
CA GLY A 148 0.54 9.97 -5.15
C GLY A 148 1.11 10.71 -3.97
N VAL A 149 0.47 11.84 -3.66
CA VAL A 149 0.88 12.72 -2.56
C VAL A 149 0.01 12.50 -1.33
N PHE A 150 0.60 12.70 -0.17
CA PHE A 150 -0.11 12.76 1.11
C PHE A 150 0.70 13.52 2.15
N ASN A 151 0.05 13.96 3.23
CA ASN A 151 0.73 14.61 4.35
C ASN A 151 1.40 13.57 5.25
N THR A 152 2.63 13.89 5.68
CA THR A 152 3.27 13.19 6.79
C THR A 152 2.69 13.65 8.12
N PRO A 153 2.95 12.94 9.24
CA PRO A 153 2.58 13.41 10.58
C PRO A 153 3.14 14.80 10.90
N GLU A 154 4.30 15.17 10.32
CA GLU A 154 4.93 16.47 10.44
C GLU A 154 4.35 17.54 9.49
N ARG A 155 3.23 17.20 8.81
CA ARG A 155 2.52 18.08 7.87
C ARG A 155 3.32 18.50 6.64
N ARG A 156 4.31 17.70 6.25
CA ARG A 156 5.00 17.85 4.96
C ARG A 156 4.34 16.99 3.91
N MET A 157 4.22 17.50 2.70
CA MET A 157 3.65 16.75 1.58
C MET A 157 4.73 15.93 0.88
N VAL A 158 4.54 14.62 0.85
CA VAL A 158 5.46 13.66 0.21
C VAL A 158 4.76 12.89 -0.90
N PHE A 159 5.56 12.45 -1.88
CA PHE A 159 5.12 11.53 -2.93
C PHE A 159 5.59 10.13 -2.61
N ASP A 160 4.65 9.17 -2.58
CA ASP A 160 4.96 7.79 -2.25
C ASP A 160 3.89 6.82 -2.78
N ILE A 161 4.07 5.51 -2.52
CA ILE A 161 3.09 4.46 -2.78
C ILE A 161 1.92 4.61 -1.80
N ASN A 162 0.69 4.49 -2.29
CA ASN A 162 -0.54 4.73 -1.53
C ASN A 162 -1.35 3.47 -1.24
N ASP A 163 -1.11 2.36 -1.93
CA ASP A 163 -1.87 1.12 -1.80
C ASP A 163 -0.94 -0.09 -1.61
N PHE A 164 -1.28 -0.92 -0.62
CA PHE A 164 -0.51 -2.08 -0.17
C PHE A 164 -1.40 -3.32 0.01
N ASP A 165 -2.62 -3.34 -0.55
CA ASP A 165 -3.55 -4.46 -0.38
C ASP A 165 -2.91 -5.79 -0.79
N GLU A 166 -2.07 -5.78 -1.83
CA GLU A 166 -1.39 -6.96 -2.38
C GLU A 166 0.06 -7.12 -1.92
N THR A 167 0.52 -6.33 -0.94
CA THR A 167 1.93 -6.38 -0.51
C THR A 167 2.36 -7.79 -0.08
N ALA A 168 3.49 -8.27 -0.60
CA ALA A 168 4.06 -9.59 -0.33
C ALA A 168 5.57 -9.58 -0.55
N GLN A 169 6.28 -10.61 -0.08
CA GLN A 169 7.68 -10.79 -0.48
C GLN A 169 7.75 -11.44 -1.87
N GLY A 170 8.62 -10.91 -2.74
CA GLY A 170 8.79 -11.46 -4.09
C GLY A 170 9.87 -10.76 -4.89
N PRO A 171 10.08 -11.18 -6.16
CA PRO A 171 11.10 -10.65 -7.04
C PRO A 171 10.88 -9.16 -7.34
N PHE A 172 11.92 -8.33 -7.14
CA PHE A 172 11.80 -6.87 -7.30
C PHE A 172 11.28 -6.45 -8.70
N GLU A 173 11.63 -7.22 -9.71
CA GLU A 173 11.23 -6.97 -11.09
C GLU A 173 9.72 -7.07 -11.34
N TRP A 174 8.96 -7.73 -10.47
CA TRP A 174 7.50 -7.84 -10.62
C TRP A 174 6.81 -6.48 -10.46
N ASP A 175 7.15 -5.74 -9.41
CA ASP A 175 6.62 -4.39 -9.22
C ASP A 175 7.12 -3.44 -10.32
N VAL A 176 8.38 -3.56 -10.76
CA VAL A 176 8.92 -2.74 -11.85
C VAL A 176 8.17 -3.00 -13.16
N LYS A 177 7.91 -4.26 -13.50
CA LYS A 177 7.13 -4.67 -14.68
C LYS A 177 5.69 -4.16 -14.58
N ARG A 178 5.06 -4.32 -13.39
CA ARG A 178 3.69 -3.84 -13.15
C ARG A 178 3.58 -2.33 -13.33
N LEU A 179 4.55 -1.59 -12.79
CA LEU A 179 4.60 -0.14 -12.93
C LEU A 179 4.80 0.28 -14.38
N ALA A 180 5.81 -0.26 -15.06
CA ALA A 180 6.14 0.14 -16.43
C ALA A 180 5.00 -0.20 -17.40
N ALA A 181 4.42 -1.40 -17.34
CA ALA A 181 3.28 -1.78 -18.18
C ALA A 181 2.08 -0.85 -17.98
N SER A 182 1.84 -0.35 -16.75
CA SER A 182 0.77 0.63 -16.52
C SER A 182 0.97 1.95 -17.27
N PHE A 183 2.22 2.38 -17.49
CA PHE A 183 2.54 3.55 -18.31
C PHE A 183 2.34 3.30 -19.80
N ALA A 184 2.63 2.08 -20.29
CA ALA A 184 2.35 1.72 -21.69
C ALA A 184 0.85 1.78 -21.97
N ILE A 185 0.05 1.13 -21.12
CA ILE A 185 -1.41 1.03 -21.30
C ILE A 185 -2.07 2.41 -21.16
N ALA A 186 -1.72 3.17 -20.12
CA ALA A 186 -2.25 4.53 -19.93
C ALA A 186 -1.86 5.46 -21.09
N GLY A 187 -0.65 5.31 -21.65
CA GLY A 187 -0.22 6.06 -22.81
C GLY A 187 -1.01 5.69 -24.07
N ARG A 188 -1.44 4.42 -24.23
CA ARG A 188 -2.34 4.00 -25.32
C ARG A 188 -3.73 4.60 -25.15
N ASP A 189 -4.31 4.53 -23.95
CA ASP A 189 -5.61 5.14 -23.64
C ASP A 189 -5.61 6.65 -23.92
N ASN A 190 -4.47 7.33 -23.68
CA ASN A 190 -4.30 8.76 -23.99
C ASN A 190 -3.97 9.05 -25.48
N GLY A 191 -3.88 8.02 -26.33
CA GLY A 191 -3.58 8.18 -27.77
C GLY A 191 -2.12 8.55 -28.09
N PHE A 192 -1.19 8.28 -27.18
CA PHE A 192 0.23 8.61 -27.40
C PHE A 192 0.89 7.65 -28.39
N SER A 193 1.75 8.18 -29.26
CA SER A 193 2.56 7.39 -30.19
C SER A 193 3.50 6.45 -29.45
N THR A 194 3.93 5.37 -30.11
CA THR A 194 4.92 4.42 -29.57
C THR A 194 6.22 5.12 -29.13
N LYS A 195 6.67 6.15 -29.87
CA LYS A 195 7.86 6.93 -29.50
C LYS A 195 7.68 7.71 -28.20
N GLU A 196 6.50 8.28 -27.98
CA GLU A 196 6.17 9.04 -26.76
C GLU A 196 6.02 8.11 -25.56
N ARG A 197 5.32 6.97 -25.72
CA ARG A 197 5.22 5.95 -24.67
C ARG A 197 6.58 5.41 -24.29
N ARG A 198 7.43 5.05 -25.28
CA ARG A 198 8.78 4.55 -25.00
C ARG A 198 9.61 5.50 -24.15
N LYS A 199 9.47 6.81 -24.31
CA LYS A 199 10.14 7.79 -23.43
C LYS A 199 9.72 7.64 -21.98
N ALA A 200 8.44 7.46 -21.69
CA ALA A 200 7.94 7.26 -20.33
C ALA A 200 8.42 5.90 -19.76
N LEU A 201 8.42 4.84 -20.56
CA LEU A 201 8.88 3.50 -20.19
C LEU A 201 10.36 3.48 -19.82
N LEU A 202 11.18 4.13 -20.63
CA LEU A 202 12.61 4.29 -20.34
C LEU A 202 12.83 5.21 -19.13
N ALA A 203 12.01 6.25 -18.96
CA ALA A 203 12.11 7.16 -17.81
C ALA A 203 11.85 6.44 -16.48
N VAL A 204 10.80 5.61 -16.39
CA VAL A 204 10.47 4.88 -15.16
C VAL A 204 11.56 3.88 -14.79
N SER A 205 12.05 3.10 -15.78
CA SER A 205 13.04 2.05 -15.56
C SER A 205 14.42 2.63 -15.25
N ALA A 206 14.86 3.64 -15.99
CA ALA A 206 16.11 4.35 -15.74
C ALA A 206 16.10 5.07 -14.37
N SER A 207 14.97 5.68 -14.00
CA SER A 207 14.82 6.31 -12.69
C SER A 207 14.94 5.29 -11.57
N TYR A 208 14.28 4.13 -11.68
CA TYR A 208 14.41 3.04 -10.72
C TYR A 208 15.86 2.57 -10.60
N ARG A 209 16.52 2.29 -11.71
CA ARG A 209 17.92 1.82 -11.76
C ARG A 209 18.88 2.83 -11.15
N ASN A 210 18.78 4.10 -11.54
CA ASN A 210 19.66 5.17 -11.07
C ASN A 210 19.45 5.43 -9.58
N ALA A 211 18.21 5.48 -9.10
CA ALA A 211 17.90 5.65 -7.69
C ALA A 211 18.40 4.44 -6.87
N MET A 212 18.26 3.20 -7.38
CA MET A 212 18.77 2.02 -6.69
C MET A 212 20.31 2.06 -6.57
N ALA A 213 21.01 2.53 -7.60
CA ALA A 213 22.47 2.74 -7.56
C ALA A 213 22.87 3.81 -6.53
N GLU A 214 22.13 4.92 -6.46
CA GLU A 214 22.30 5.97 -5.44
C GLU A 214 22.12 5.39 -4.03
N PHE A 215 21.02 4.68 -3.79
CA PHE A 215 20.72 4.07 -2.49
C PHE A 215 21.72 2.99 -2.09
N ALA A 216 22.30 2.27 -3.04
CA ALA A 216 23.35 1.27 -2.76
C ALA A 216 24.61 1.91 -2.16
N GLY A 217 24.91 3.17 -2.50
CA GLY A 217 26.03 3.95 -1.94
C GLY A 217 25.73 4.61 -0.59
N MET A 218 24.44 4.63 -0.15
CA MET A 218 24.03 5.30 1.09
C MET A 218 24.13 4.37 2.30
N THR A 219 24.28 4.97 3.50
CA THR A 219 24.15 4.23 4.76
C THR A 219 22.71 3.76 4.98
N ASN A 220 22.50 2.77 5.85
CA ASN A 220 21.16 2.23 6.13
C ASN A 220 20.22 3.33 6.69
N LEU A 221 20.72 4.16 7.61
CA LEU A 221 19.92 5.25 8.18
C LEU A 221 19.59 6.33 7.14
N ALA A 222 20.53 6.67 6.25
CA ALA A 222 20.28 7.64 5.19
C ALA A 222 19.17 7.15 4.24
N VAL A 223 19.19 5.88 3.82
CA VAL A 223 18.10 5.29 3.02
C VAL A 223 16.78 5.32 3.78
N TRP A 224 16.81 4.98 5.08
CA TRP A 224 15.61 4.94 5.93
C TRP A 224 14.91 6.29 6.03
N TYR A 225 15.68 7.38 6.16
CA TYR A 225 15.16 8.73 6.27
C TYR A 225 14.87 9.42 4.93
N THR A 226 15.25 8.81 3.81
CA THR A 226 14.95 9.39 2.49
C THR A 226 13.44 9.45 2.25
N SER A 227 12.94 10.63 1.91
CA SER A 227 11.57 10.88 1.46
C SER A 227 11.58 11.70 0.18
N LEU A 228 10.55 11.55 -0.65
CA LEU A 228 10.36 12.37 -1.85
C LEU A 228 9.47 13.57 -1.50
N ASP A 229 10.11 14.65 -1.05
CA ASP A 229 9.45 15.95 -0.94
C ASP A 229 9.25 16.51 -2.35
N ILE A 230 7.98 16.76 -2.71
CA ILE A 230 7.65 17.23 -4.07
C ILE A 230 8.18 18.63 -4.30
N ALA A 231 8.10 19.52 -3.33
CA ALA A 231 8.57 20.90 -3.49
C ALA A 231 10.07 20.92 -3.81
N GLY A 232 10.87 20.19 -3.04
CA GLY A 232 12.31 20.06 -3.28
C GLY A 232 12.66 19.33 -4.57
N PHE A 233 11.87 18.31 -4.95
CA PHE A 233 12.10 17.58 -6.19
C PHE A 233 11.83 18.42 -7.44
N VAL A 234 10.75 19.21 -7.42
CA VAL A 234 10.40 20.14 -8.50
C VAL A 234 11.50 21.19 -8.69
N GLU A 235 12.03 21.72 -7.58
CA GLU A 235 13.08 22.73 -7.60
C GLU A 235 14.43 22.19 -8.11
N GLN A 236 14.84 21.01 -7.63
CA GLN A 236 16.14 20.41 -7.95
C GLN A 236 16.22 19.76 -9.32
N SER A 237 15.12 19.20 -9.83
CA SER A 237 15.18 18.35 -11.02
C SER A 237 15.27 19.12 -12.34
N GLY A 238 14.94 20.40 -12.36
CA GLY A 238 14.79 21.17 -13.62
C GLY A 238 13.76 20.51 -14.59
N MET A 239 13.16 19.37 -14.19
CA MET A 239 12.28 18.54 -15.03
C MET A 239 10.96 19.24 -15.37
N LEU A 240 10.54 20.18 -14.56
CA LEU A 240 9.39 21.04 -14.87
C LEU A 240 9.82 22.25 -15.71
N ALA A 241 10.56 21.99 -16.80
CA ALA A 241 11.04 23.02 -17.74
C ALA A 241 9.87 23.82 -18.38
N SER A 242 8.65 23.26 -18.39
CA SER A 242 7.47 23.94 -18.89
C SER A 242 6.70 24.61 -17.73
N ALA A 243 6.48 25.93 -17.83
CA ALA A 243 5.65 26.68 -16.88
C ALA A 243 4.23 26.08 -16.75
N LYS A 244 3.71 25.47 -17.79
CA LYS A 244 2.40 24.79 -17.83
C LYS A 244 2.39 23.54 -16.93
N VAL A 245 3.43 22.71 -16.98
CA VAL A 245 3.55 21.49 -16.14
C VAL A 245 3.69 21.88 -14.68
N ARG A 246 4.53 22.89 -14.37
CA ARG A 246 4.70 23.42 -13.02
C ARG A 246 3.38 23.94 -12.44
N LYS A 247 2.66 24.80 -13.19
CA LYS A 247 1.37 25.36 -12.76
C LYS A 247 0.33 24.25 -12.48
N ARG A 248 0.30 23.15 -13.29
CA ARG A 248 -0.59 22.00 -13.05
C ARG A 248 -0.17 21.22 -11.81
N ALA A 249 1.12 21.00 -11.60
CA ALA A 249 1.61 20.32 -10.42
C ALA A 249 1.27 21.11 -9.15
N GLU A 250 1.50 22.43 -9.13
CA GLU A 250 1.12 23.34 -8.04
C GLU A 250 -0.39 23.28 -7.76
N ALA A 251 -1.24 23.39 -8.78
CA ALA A 251 -2.69 23.30 -8.63
C ALA A 251 -3.16 21.95 -8.07
N ASN A 252 -2.51 20.84 -8.46
CA ASN A 252 -2.80 19.52 -7.92
C ASN A 252 -2.37 19.39 -6.46
N LEU A 253 -1.24 19.99 -6.08
CA LEU A 253 -0.76 20.03 -4.70
C LEU A 253 -1.71 20.86 -3.82
N ASP A 254 -2.14 22.03 -4.28
CA ASP A 254 -3.10 22.86 -3.56
C ASP A 254 -4.43 22.15 -3.37
N LYS A 255 -4.94 21.48 -4.42
CA LYS A 255 -6.13 20.63 -4.31
C LYS A 255 -5.93 19.46 -3.35
N ALA A 256 -4.73 18.89 -3.25
CA ALA A 256 -4.45 17.82 -2.28
C ALA A 256 -4.45 18.37 -0.84
N ARG A 257 -3.88 19.55 -0.61
CA ARG A 257 -3.87 20.23 0.70
C ARG A 257 -5.25 20.50 1.26
N THR A 258 -6.25 20.77 0.40
CA THR A 258 -7.64 21.01 0.82
C THR A 258 -8.42 19.72 1.14
N LYS A 259 -7.87 18.54 0.82
CA LYS A 259 -8.50 17.25 1.11
C LYS A 259 -8.17 16.78 2.53
N ASP A 260 -8.81 17.36 3.50
CA ASP A 260 -8.69 17.05 4.93
C ASP A 260 -9.96 16.41 5.51
N SER A 261 -9.97 16.21 6.81
CA SER A 261 -11.11 15.64 7.54
C SER A 261 -12.32 16.54 7.52
N LEU A 262 -12.16 17.88 7.51
CA LEU A 262 -13.28 18.83 7.48
C LEU A 262 -14.00 18.79 6.12
N GLN A 263 -13.25 18.77 5.02
CA GLN A 263 -13.85 18.61 3.69
C GLN A 263 -14.58 17.25 3.55
N ALA A 264 -14.02 16.19 4.15
CA ALA A 264 -14.70 14.91 4.18
C ALA A 264 -16.01 14.98 4.98
N PHE A 265 -15.99 15.67 6.11
CA PHE A 265 -17.15 15.86 6.97
C PHE A 265 -18.28 16.59 6.26
N GLU A 266 -17.99 17.72 5.61
CA GLU A 266 -18.98 18.47 4.84
C GLU A 266 -19.62 17.66 3.69
N LYS A 267 -18.79 16.85 3.00
CA LYS A 267 -19.24 16.08 1.81
C LYS A 267 -19.95 14.78 2.14
N LEU A 268 -19.59 14.16 3.25
CA LEU A 268 -20.04 12.79 3.57
C LEU A 268 -21.04 12.76 4.71
N THR A 269 -21.43 13.89 5.28
CA THR A 269 -22.37 13.90 6.39
C THR A 269 -23.51 14.88 6.20
N HIS A 270 -24.63 14.59 6.87
CA HIS A 270 -25.77 15.46 7.05
C HIS A 270 -26.33 15.33 8.46
N VAL A 271 -27.25 16.21 8.85
CA VAL A 271 -27.91 16.16 10.15
C VAL A 271 -29.27 15.50 10.00
N VAL A 272 -29.55 14.45 10.76
CA VAL A 272 -30.83 13.77 10.84
C VAL A 272 -31.30 13.79 12.32
N ASN A 273 -32.43 14.39 12.60
CA ASN A 273 -32.99 14.51 13.96
C ASN A 273 -31.99 15.06 15.00
N GLY A 274 -31.19 16.04 14.60
CA GLY A 274 -30.17 16.66 15.47
C GLY A 274 -28.85 15.87 15.60
N GLU A 275 -28.72 14.70 14.97
CA GLU A 275 -27.52 13.88 14.97
C GLU A 275 -26.78 13.93 13.64
N ARG A 276 -25.45 14.01 13.67
CA ARG A 276 -24.62 13.87 12.48
C ARG A 276 -24.59 12.42 12.03
N ARG A 277 -24.82 12.17 10.73
CA ARG A 277 -24.77 10.86 10.10
C ARG A 277 -24.05 10.94 8.77
N ILE A 278 -23.45 9.82 8.37
CA ILE A 278 -22.91 9.66 7.01
C ILE A 278 -24.08 9.58 6.05
N ILE A 279 -23.95 10.21 4.88
CA ILE A 279 -24.98 10.20 3.83
C ILE A 279 -25.25 8.77 3.35
N SER A 280 -26.50 8.50 2.93
CA SER A 280 -26.87 7.29 2.20
C SER A 280 -26.92 7.61 0.70
N ASP A 281 -26.15 6.83 -0.11
CA ASP A 281 -26.06 6.94 -1.58
C ASP A 281 -25.86 5.54 -2.16
N PRO A 282 -26.87 4.66 -2.05
CA PRO A 282 -26.75 3.26 -2.49
C PRO A 282 -26.51 3.14 -3.99
N PRO A 283 -25.71 2.20 -4.44
CA PRO A 283 -24.95 1.21 -3.65
C PRO A 283 -23.54 1.68 -3.25
N LEU A 284 -23.23 2.98 -3.44
CA LEU A 284 -21.88 3.52 -3.24
C LEU A 284 -21.56 3.85 -1.79
N ILE A 285 -22.55 4.33 -1.03
CA ILE A 285 -22.44 4.58 0.41
C ILE A 285 -23.73 4.10 1.07
N GLU A 286 -23.60 3.12 1.99
CA GLU A 286 -24.74 2.54 2.69
C GLU A 286 -24.47 2.53 4.19
N PRO A 287 -25.29 3.24 5.00
CA PRO A 287 -25.26 3.19 6.44
C PRO A 287 -25.32 1.75 6.97
N ILE A 288 -24.64 1.49 8.09
CA ILE A 288 -24.57 0.12 8.64
C ILE A 288 -25.96 -0.41 9.03
N GLU A 289 -26.85 0.45 9.50
CA GLU A 289 -28.22 0.11 9.85
C GLU A 289 -29.08 -0.34 8.64
N ASP A 290 -28.73 0.11 7.42
CA ASP A 290 -29.43 -0.30 6.20
C ASP A 290 -28.94 -1.69 5.71
N ILE A 291 -27.74 -2.10 6.12
CA ILE A 291 -27.11 -3.37 5.70
C ILE A 291 -27.39 -4.49 6.69
N VAL A 292 -27.37 -4.20 7.98
CA VAL A 292 -27.54 -5.21 9.05
C VAL A 292 -28.99 -5.25 9.49
N VAL A 293 -29.76 -6.13 8.86
CA VAL A 293 -31.18 -6.32 9.15
C VAL A 293 -31.33 -7.13 10.45
N GLY A 294 -32.18 -6.67 11.36
CA GLY A 294 -32.57 -7.39 12.57
C GLY A 294 -31.73 -7.11 13.83
N ALA A 295 -30.63 -6.36 13.71
CA ALA A 295 -29.90 -5.86 14.88
C ALA A 295 -30.47 -4.52 15.33
N SER A 296 -30.57 -4.32 16.66
CA SER A 296 -30.92 -3.03 17.21
C SER A 296 -29.78 -2.03 17.02
N ARG A 297 -30.10 -0.73 17.05
CA ARG A 297 -29.09 0.34 16.98
C ARG A 297 -28.04 0.22 18.10
N ASP A 298 -28.46 -0.14 19.30
CA ASP A 298 -27.56 -0.26 20.45
C ASP A 298 -26.59 -1.43 20.30
N GLU A 299 -27.03 -2.55 19.73
CA GLU A 299 -26.15 -3.68 19.40
C GLU A 299 -25.11 -3.31 18.33
N LEU A 300 -25.52 -2.59 17.29
CA LEU A 300 -24.59 -2.10 16.25
C LEU A 300 -23.55 -1.15 16.83
N VAL A 301 -23.99 -0.18 17.65
CA VAL A 301 -23.10 0.79 18.30
C VAL A 301 -22.12 0.08 19.23
N SER A 302 -22.58 -0.89 20.02
CA SER A 302 -21.74 -1.70 20.91
C SER A 302 -20.67 -2.48 20.11
N SER A 303 -21.07 -3.13 19.01
CA SER A 303 -20.16 -3.88 18.14
C SER A 303 -19.09 -2.98 17.52
N ILE A 304 -19.46 -1.78 17.09
CA ILE A 304 -18.49 -0.80 16.53
C ILE A 304 -17.51 -0.35 17.62
N HIS A 305 -17.98 -0.08 18.83
CA HIS A 305 -17.13 0.30 19.95
C HIS A 305 -16.12 -0.80 20.30
N GLU A 306 -16.54 -2.07 20.34
CA GLU A 306 -15.64 -3.20 20.55
C GLU A 306 -14.59 -3.32 19.45
N LEU A 307 -14.99 -3.16 18.19
CA LEU A 307 -14.08 -3.18 17.04
C LEU A 307 -13.01 -2.09 17.18
N ILE A 308 -13.41 -0.85 17.47
CA ILE A 308 -12.48 0.26 17.66
C ILE A 308 -11.59 0.02 18.90
N ALA A 309 -12.12 -0.53 19.97
CA ALA A 309 -11.34 -0.84 21.17
C ALA A 309 -10.25 -1.90 20.91
N ARG A 310 -10.53 -2.93 20.10
CA ARG A 310 -9.55 -3.95 19.70
C ARG A 310 -8.53 -3.39 18.69
N TYR A 311 -8.99 -2.73 17.63
CA TYR A 311 -8.12 -2.07 16.66
C TYR A 311 -7.13 -1.13 17.34
N ARG A 312 -7.58 -0.32 18.29
CA ARG A 312 -6.77 0.61 19.06
C ARG A 312 -5.57 -0.05 19.73
N GLN A 313 -5.68 -1.34 20.14
CA GLN A 313 -4.56 -2.07 20.75
C GLN A 313 -3.41 -2.33 19.79
N THR A 314 -3.63 -2.23 18.49
CA THR A 314 -2.59 -2.41 17.46
C THR A 314 -1.81 -1.13 17.14
N LEU A 315 -2.27 0.01 17.66
CA LEU A 315 -1.60 1.30 17.52
C LEU A 315 -0.49 1.48 18.57
N GLN A 316 0.47 2.36 18.27
CA GLN A 316 1.45 2.84 19.25
C GLN A 316 0.73 3.57 20.40
N ILE A 317 1.33 3.57 21.58
CA ILE A 317 0.67 4.03 22.81
C ILE A 317 0.21 5.49 22.74
N ASP A 318 1.00 6.36 22.14
CA ASP A 318 0.70 7.78 21.91
C ASP A 318 -0.47 7.97 20.93
N ARG A 319 -0.52 7.16 19.85
CA ARG A 319 -1.62 7.18 18.85
C ARG A 319 -2.91 6.60 19.44
N ARG A 320 -2.77 5.60 20.29
CA ARG A 320 -3.89 5.04 21.05
C ARG A 320 -4.52 6.08 21.95
N HIS A 321 -3.71 6.82 22.71
CA HIS A 321 -4.16 7.90 23.58
C HIS A 321 -4.86 9.01 22.79
N LEU A 322 -4.31 9.39 21.61
CA LEU A 322 -4.96 10.38 20.75
C LEU A 322 -6.34 9.89 20.26
N LEU A 323 -6.46 8.63 19.85
CA LEU A 323 -7.72 8.08 19.37
C LEU A 323 -8.78 8.01 20.48
N GLU A 324 -8.38 7.89 21.75
CA GLU A 324 -9.27 7.91 22.92
C GLU A 324 -9.98 9.25 23.13
N GLN A 325 -9.47 10.32 22.52
CA GLN A 325 -10.11 11.64 22.57
C GLN A 325 -11.30 11.78 21.60
N PHE A 326 -11.51 10.76 20.74
CA PHE A 326 -12.58 10.77 19.75
C PHE A 326 -13.67 9.77 20.12
N ARG A 327 -14.94 10.19 20.03
CA ARG A 327 -16.11 9.33 20.15
C ARG A 327 -16.58 8.87 18.77
N VAL A 328 -16.99 7.63 18.65
CA VAL A 328 -17.63 7.10 17.44
C VAL A 328 -19.02 7.73 17.30
N VAL A 329 -19.36 8.12 16.07
CA VAL A 329 -20.66 8.75 15.75
C VAL A 329 -21.46 7.88 14.82
N HIS A 330 -20.85 7.45 13.69
CA HIS A 330 -21.58 6.71 12.65
C HIS A 330 -20.63 5.87 11.80
N MET A 331 -21.17 4.82 11.14
CA MET A 331 -20.43 3.94 10.26
C MET A 331 -21.24 3.63 9.01
N ALA A 332 -20.57 3.55 7.84
CA ALA A 332 -21.20 3.19 6.58
C ALA A 332 -20.24 2.36 5.71
N ARG A 333 -20.79 1.45 4.89
CA ARG A 333 -20.04 0.80 3.81
C ARG A 333 -19.80 1.80 2.70
N LYS A 334 -18.60 1.81 2.11
CA LYS A 334 -18.28 2.70 0.99
C LYS A 334 -17.55 1.96 -0.11
N VAL A 335 -18.11 1.96 -1.32
CA VAL A 335 -17.48 1.37 -2.50
C VAL A 335 -16.35 2.27 -2.98
N VAL A 336 -15.13 1.71 -3.10
CA VAL A 336 -13.92 2.46 -3.44
C VAL A 336 -13.12 1.82 -4.56
N GLY A 337 -12.48 2.65 -5.40
CA GLY A 337 -11.50 2.22 -6.41
C GLY A 337 -12.09 1.42 -7.58
N VAL A 338 -11.26 0.59 -8.20
CA VAL A 338 -11.59 -0.40 -9.24
C VAL A 338 -11.25 -1.80 -8.72
N GLY A 339 -9.98 -2.06 -8.42
CA GLY A 339 -9.52 -3.35 -7.89
C GLY A 339 -10.19 -3.73 -6.57
N SER A 340 -10.46 -2.77 -5.69
CA SER A 340 -11.08 -2.98 -4.37
C SER A 340 -12.62 -3.04 -4.39
N VAL A 341 -13.30 -2.84 -5.54
CA VAL A 341 -14.77 -2.95 -5.58
C VAL A 341 -15.20 -4.37 -5.21
N GLY A 342 -16.17 -4.47 -4.31
CA GLY A 342 -16.68 -5.75 -3.78
C GLY A 342 -15.94 -6.26 -2.55
N THR A 343 -14.77 -5.71 -2.16
CA THR A 343 -14.25 -5.91 -0.80
C THR A 343 -15.03 -5.04 0.18
N ARG A 344 -15.15 -5.49 1.43
CA ARG A 344 -15.85 -4.72 2.46
C ARG A 344 -14.97 -3.56 2.91
N ALA A 345 -15.36 -2.34 2.51
CA ALA A 345 -14.70 -1.11 2.92
C ALA A 345 -15.69 -0.25 3.70
N TRP A 346 -15.33 0.08 4.93
CA TRP A 346 -16.13 0.86 5.85
C TRP A 346 -15.51 2.23 6.08
N ILE A 347 -16.35 3.24 6.24
CA ILE A 347 -15.94 4.54 6.75
C ILE A 347 -16.60 4.75 8.11
N ILE A 348 -15.81 5.26 9.05
CA ILE A 348 -16.21 5.46 10.44
C ILE A 348 -16.02 6.93 10.75
N LEU A 349 -17.09 7.60 11.12
CA LEU A 349 -17.07 8.99 11.57
C LEU A 349 -16.85 9.00 13.08
N LEU A 350 -15.83 9.73 13.49
CA LEU A 350 -15.56 10.06 14.89
C LEU A 350 -15.54 11.57 15.07
N LEU A 351 -15.92 12.04 16.26
CA LEU A 351 -15.83 13.45 16.65
C LEU A 351 -15.00 13.56 17.93
N GLY A 352 -14.05 14.48 17.92
CA GLY A 352 -13.27 14.88 19.07
C GLY A 352 -14.01 15.88 19.94
N ARG A 353 -13.50 17.12 20.01
CA ARG A 353 -14.08 18.17 20.84
C ARG A 353 -15.54 18.51 20.49
N ASP A 354 -15.81 18.71 19.19
CA ASP A 354 -17.13 19.10 18.64
C ASP A 354 -17.19 18.82 17.12
N ASP A 355 -18.19 19.33 16.42
CA ASP A 355 -18.38 19.19 14.98
C ASP A 355 -17.26 19.82 14.14
N SER A 356 -16.40 20.66 14.71
CA SER A 356 -15.22 21.23 14.04
C SER A 356 -13.97 20.34 14.15
N ASP A 357 -14.07 19.21 14.88
CA ASP A 357 -12.99 18.27 15.11
C ASP A 357 -13.36 16.83 14.65
N PRO A 358 -13.68 16.65 13.35
CA PRO A 358 -14.03 15.35 12.79
C PRO A 358 -12.80 14.52 12.44
N LEU A 359 -12.88 13.22 12.67
CA LEU A 359 -11.95 12.21 12.17
C LEU A 359 -12.73 11.15 11.39
N PHE A 360 -12.30 10.88 10.15
CA PHE A 360 -12.78 9.72 9.40
C PHE A 360 -11.72 8.65 9.36
N LEU A 361 -12.05 7.46 9.83
CA LEU A 361 -11.29 6.26 9.60
C LEU A 361 -11.90 5.46 8.44
N GLN A 362 -11.03 4.78 7.69
CA GLN A 362 -11.41 3.78 6.70
C GLN A 362 -10.90 2.43 7.14
N ALA A 363 -11.81 1.46 7.35
CA ALA A 363 -11.48 0.06 7.55
C ALA A 363 -11.72 -0.69 6.25
N LYS A 364 -10.65 -1.27 5.66
CA LYS A 364 -10.73 -2.09 4.43
C LYS A 364 -10.48 -3.56 4.77
N GLU A 365 -11.32 -4.44 4.22
CA GLU A 365 -11.09 -5.88 4.29
C GLU A 365 -9.74 -6.21 3.67
N ALA A 366 -8.95 -6.97 4.41
CA ALA A 366 -7.63 -7.45 4.03
C ALA A 366 -7.72 -8.93 3.68
N GLN A 367 -7.63 -9.24 2.41
CA GLN A 367 -7.62 -10.62 1.90
C GLN A 367 -6.19 -11.13 1.75
N ARG A 368 -6.02 -12.42 1.47
CA ARG A 368 -4.72 -12.96 1.07
C ARG A 368 -4.25 -12.26 -0.20
N SER A 369 -2.95 -11.97 -0.28
CA SER A 369 -2.40 -11.36 -1.50
C SER A 369 -2.56 -12.28 -2.70
N VAL A 370 -2.92 -11.70 -3.85
CA VAL A 370 -2.95 -12.42 -5.14
C VAL A 370 -1.57 -12.92 -5.56
N LEU A 371 -0.50 -12.45 -4.92
CA LEU A 371 0.87 -12.91 -5.16
C LEU A 371 1.21 -14.20 -4.41
N GLU A 372 0.55 -14.49 -3.28
CA GLU A 372 0.89 -15.63 -2.40
C GLU A 372 0.91 -16.99 -3.11
N PRO A 373 0.02 -17.30 -4.07
CA PRO A 373 0.08 -18.57 -4.82
C PRO A 373 1.40 -18.74 -5.58
N PHE A 374 2.08 -17.65 -5.92
CA PHE A 374 3.26 -17.64 -6.79
C PHE A 374 4.57 -17.30 -6.06
N THR A 375 4.49 -16.65 -4.89
CA THR A 375 5.66 -16.19 -4.12
C THR A 375 5.80 -16.86 -2.76
N GLY A 376 4.78 -17.62 -2.34
CA GLY A 376 4.72 -18.28 -1.05
C GLY A 376 3.83 -17.57 -0.03
N ALA A 377 3.37 -18.31 0.96
CA ALA A 377 2.45 -17.83 1.99
C ALA A 377 3.06 -16.71 2.84
N SER A 378 2.23 -15.79 3.27
CA SER A 378 2.60 -14.72 4.20
C SER A 378 3.08 -15.29 5.55
N ARG A 379 4.12 -14.66 6.12
CA ARG A 379 4.61 -14.96 7.48
C ARG A 379 3.77 -14.34 8.59
N PHE A 380 2.86 -13.44 8.26
CA PHE A 380 2.03 -12.73 9.22
C PHE A 380 0.80 -13.55 9.61
N ARG A 381 0.28 -13.33 10.81
CA ARG A 381 -0.86 -14.08 11.36
C ARG A 381 -2.19 -13.70 10.73
N SER A 382 -2.28 -12.45 10.23
CA SER A 382 -3.47 -11.95 9.55
C SER A 382 -3.09 -11.13 8.32
N SER A 383 -3.99 -11.03 7.35
CA SER A 383 -3.80 -10.22 6.15
C SER A 383 -3.74 -8.73 6.49
N GLY A 384 -4.48 -8.26 7.49
CA GLY A 384 -4.39 -6.87 7.98
C GLY A 384 -3.01 -6.54 8.52
N GLN A 385 -2.42 -7.45 9.33
CA GLN A 385 -1.06 -7.30 9.82
C GLN A 385 -0.03 -7.27 8.66
N ARG A 386 -0.21 -8.11 7.64
CA ARG A 386 0.64 -8.13 6.43
C ARG A 386 0.67 -6.76 5.75
N ILE A 387 -0.52 -6.18 5.52
CA ILE A 387 -0.67 -4.88 4.84
C ILE A 387 0.00 -3.77 5.67
N VAL A 388 -0.32 -3.68 6.96
CA VAL A 388 0.24 -2.65 7.84
C VAL A 388 1.76 -2.75 7.94
N ALA A 389 2.29 -3.97 8.12
CA ALA A 389 3.73 -4.19 8.19
C ALA A 389 4.44 -3.85 6.86
N GLY A 390 3.86 -4.23 5.72
CA GLY A 390 4.38 -3.90 4.40
C GLY A 390 4.39 -2.39 4.15
N GLN A 391 3.30 -1.70 4.48
CA GLN A 391 3.19 -0.26 4.35
C GLN A 391 4.22 0.48 5.22
N HIS A 392 4.37 0.13 6.51
CA HIS A 392 5.39 0.71 7.39
C HIS A 392 6.82 0.47 6.90
N LEU A 393 7.08 -0.71 6.34
CA LEU A 393 8.40 -1.04 5.81
C LEU A 393 8.72 -0.23 4.57
N MET A 394 7.77 -0.08 3.66
CA MET A 394 8.00 0.50 2.33
C MET A 394 7.80 2.01 2.28
N GLN A 395 6.83 2.59 2.96
CA GLN A 395 6.60 4.05 2.97
C GLN A 395 7.66 4.80 3.78
N ALA A 396 8.00 6.01 3.33
CA ALA A 396 8.86 6.91 4.09
C ALA A 396 8.18 7.38 5.38
N SER A 397 6.89 7.65 5.30
CA SER A 397 6.05 8.07 6.40
C SER A 397 4.68 7.42 6.27
N SER A 398 4.16 6.89 7.36
CA SER A 398 2.85 6.22 7.37
C SER A 398 1.83 7.02 8.19
N ASP A 399 0.56 6.78 7.88
CA ASP A 399 -0.57 7.30 8.64
C ASP A 399 -0.44 6.92 10.13
N ILE A 400 -0.67 7.89 11.02
CA ILE A 400 -0.56 7.70 12.48
C ILE A 400 -1.62 6.73 13.04
N PHE A 401 -2.74 6.58 12.34
CA PHE A 401 -3.82 5.65 12.70
C PHE A 401 -3.79 4.35 11.89
N LEU A 402 -2.68 4.06 11.21
CA LEU A 402 -2.54 2.79 10.50
C LEU A 402 -2.42 1.63 11.47
N GLY A 403 -3.42 0.76 11.48
CA GLY A 403 -3.49 -0.44 12.32
C GLY A 403 -4.35 -1.52 11.68
N TYR A 404 -4.58 -2.62 12.38
CA TYR A 404 -5.32 -3.76 11.85
C TYR A 404 -6.19 -4.43 12.91
N GLU A 405 -7.19 -5.21 12.49
CA GLU A 405 -8.04 -6.00 13.37
C GLU A 405 -8.60 -7.21 12.61
N SER A 406 -8.91 -8.26 13.35
CA SER A 406 -9.66 -9.42 12.83
C SER A 406 -11.01 -9.48 13.51
N VAL A 407 -12.09 -9.41 12.72
CA VAL A 407 -13.47 -9.29 13.22
C VAL A 407 -14.30 -10.47 12.71
N GLU A 408 -15.14 -11.02 13.56
CA GLU A 408 -16.21 -11.89 13.17
C GLU A 408 -17.42 -11.06 12.74
N GLY A 409 -17.82 -11.21 11.48
CA GLY A 409 -18.96 -10.50 10.91
C GLY A 409 -20.29 -11.06 11.44
N VAL A 410 -21.38 -10.36 11.16
CA VAL A 410 -22.74 -10.80 11.48
C VAL A 410 -23.13 -12.14 10.83
N ASP A 411 -22.43 -12.53 9.80
CA ASP A 411 -22.53 -13.80 9.10
C ASP A 411 -21.66 -14.92 9.74
N GLY A 412 -21.04 -14.69 10.90
CA GLY A 412 -20.16 -15.62 11.60
C GLY A 412 -18.80 -15.85 10.91
N VAL A 413 -18.51 -15.12 9.82
CA VAL A 413 -17.25 -15.25 9.10
C VAL A 413 -16.20 -14.29 9.64
N LYS A 414 -15.07 -14.86 10.08
CA LYS A 414 -13.93 -14.07 10.53
C LYS A 414 -13.20 -13.45 9.32
N ARG A 415 -13.01 -12.13 9.36
CA ARG A 415 -12.32 -11.35 8.33
C ARG A 415 -11.26 -10.45 8.96
N ASP A 416 -10.18 -10.27 8.23
CA ASP A 416 -9.11 -9.35 8.58
C ASP A 416 -9.39 -7.98 7.97
N TYR A 417 -9.05 -6.93 8.72
CA TYR A 417 -9.15 -5.54 8.27
C TYR A 417 -7.86 -4.80 8.57
N TYR A 418 -7.58 -3.78 7.77
CA TYR A 418 -6.66 -2.73 8.14
C TYR A 418 -7.39 -1.40 8.17
N VAL A 419 -6.95 -0.51 9.06
CA VAL A 419 -7.61 0.78 9.34
C VAL A 419 -6.61 1.90 9.15
N ARG A 420 -7.06 2.98 8.50
CA ARG A 420 -6.28 4.20 8.27
C ARG A 420 -7.19 5.43 8.20
N GLN A 421 -6.63 6.64 8.21
CA GLN A 421 -7.41 7.84 7.92
C GLN A 421 -7.95 7.80 6.48
N LEU A 422 -9.21 8.20 6.30
CA LEU A 422 -9.84 8.25 4.98
C LEU A 422 -9.20 9.33 4.11
N ARG A 423 -8.94 10.52 4.68
CA ARG A 423 -8.37 11.67 3.99
C ARG A 423 -7.38 12.39 4.91
N ASP A 424 -6.17 12.62 4.40
CA ASP A 424 -5.16 13.48 5.01
C ASP A 424 -4.21 13.99 3.92
N GLY A 425 -4.63 15.06 3.22
CA GLY A 425 -3.84 15.67 2.15
C GLY A 425 -3.60 14.76 0.92
N LYS A 426 -4.45 13.74 0.70
CA LYS A 426 -4.25 12.76 -0.37
C LYS A 426 -4.57 13.34 -1.75
N GLY A 427 -3.61 13.20 -2.67
CA GLY A 427 -3.77 13.53 -4.09
C GLY A 427 -3.23 12.42 -4.99
N SER A 428 -4.02 12.07 -6.01
CA SER A 428 -3.59 11.19 -7.10
C SER A 428 -3.45 12.01 -8.38
N ALA A 429 -2.59 11.58 -9.27
CA ALA A 429 -2.43 12.21 -10.57
C ALA A 429 -3.64 11.94 -11.46
N SER A 430 -4.07 12.95 -12.20
CA SER A 430 -5.09 12.81 -13.27
C SER A 430 -4.38 12.39 -14.56
N VAL A 431 -4.17 11.08 -14.70
CA VAL A 431 -3.36 10.48 -15.78
C VAL A 431 -3.97 10.74 -17.15
N GLU A 432 -5.29 10.74 -17.24
CA GLU A 432 -6.09 11.04 -18.43
C GLU A 432 -5.89 12.47 -18.96
N LEU A 433 -5.37 13.38 -18.13
CA LEU A 433 -5.10 14.77 -18.51
C LEU A 433 -3.61 15.06 -18.79
N MET A 434 -2.76 14.03 -18.68
CA MET A 434 -1.32 14.19 -18.92
C MET A 434 -1.02 14.27 -20.41
N ASP A 435 -0.11 15.16 -20.79
CA ASP A 435 0.59 15.11 -22.06
C ASP A 435 1.83 14.21 -21.97
N PRO A 436 2.44 13.79 -23.09
CA PRO A 436 3.57 12.86 -23.08
C PRO A 436 4.77 13.33 -22.22
N PRO A 437 5.19 14.61 -22.22
CA PRO A 437 6.23 15.09 -21.33
C PRO A 437 5.87 14.96 -19.84
N THR A 438 4.62 15.28 -19.47
CA THR A 438 4.14 15.16 -18.08
C THR A 438 4.13 13.69 -17.63
N LEU A 439 3.68 12.78 -18.51
CA LEU A 439 3.69 11.34 -18.23
C LEU A 439 5.12 10.83 -17.97
N ALA A 440 6.12 11.29 -18.74
CA ALA A 440 7.53 10.91 -18.54
C ALA A 440 8.11 11.44 -17.21
N VAL A 441 7.75 12.67 -16.80
CA VAL A 441 8.12 13.21 -15.49
C VAL A 441 7.48 12.40 -14.36
N TYR A 442 6.21 12.08 -14.50
CA TYR A 442 5.50 11.26 -13.51
C TYR A 442 6.10 9.84 -13.41
N ALA A 443 6.49 9.25 -14.54
CA ALA A 443 7.20 7.97 -14.60
C ALA A 443 8.53 8.01 -13.80
N THR A 444 9.27 9.11 -13.91
CA THR A 444 10.52 9.31 -13.14
C THR A 444 10.25 9.34 -11.62
N LEU A 445 9.20 10.04 -11.19
CA LEU A 445 8.80 10.09 -9.76
C LEU A 445 8.41 8.70 -9.23
N CYS A 446 7.55 7.98 -9.98
CA CYS A 446 7.11 6.63 -9.60
C CYS A 446 8.28 5.65 -9.53
N GLY A 447 9.19 5.66 -10.52
CA GLY A 447 10.38 4.82 -10.53
C GLY A 447 11.29 5.06 -9.32
N ARG A 448 11.52 6.32 -8.93
CA ARG A 448 12.31 6.68 -7.75
C ARG A 448 11.62 6.27 -6.45
N ALA A 449 10.31 6.49 -6.32
CA ALA A 449 9.53 6.08 -5.14
C ALA A 449 9.57 4.56 -4.95
N LEU A 450 9.39 3.79 -6.02
CA LEU A 450 9.47 2.33 -5.98
C LEU A 450 10.88 1.84 -5.61
N ALA A 451 11.93 2.44 -6.20
CA ALA A 451 13.31 2.10 -5.86
C ALA A 451 13.61 2.34 -4.38
N ARG A 452 13.12 3.45 -3.80
CA ARG A 452 13.27 3.75 -2.37
C ARG A 452 12.55 2.70 -1.50
N ALA A 453 11.33 2.33 -1.83
CA ALA A 453 10.57 1.31 -1.11
C ALA A 453 11.28 -0.05 -1.13
N HIS A 454 11.82 -0.45 -2.27
CA HIS A 454 12.61 -1.67 -2.43
C HIS A 454 13.98 -1.58 -1.74
N ALA A 455 14.64 -0.43 -1.73
CA ALA A 455 15.90 -0.22 -1.04
C ALA A 455 15.78 -0.35 0.48
N ARG A 456 14.61 -0.05 1.06
CA ARG A 456 14.31 -0.23 2.49
C ARG A 456 14.02 -1.69 2.86
N SER A 457 13.55 -2.50 1.92
CA SER A 457 13.00 -3.82 2.18
C SER A 457 13.83 -4.98 1.65
N GLY A 458 14.74 -4.72 0.71
CA GLY A 458 15.58 -5.72 0.05
C GLY A 458 17.08 -5.42 0.12
N ASP A 459 17.86 -6.24 -0.58
CA ASP A 459 19.30 -6.05 -0.73
C ASP A 459 19.59 -5.05 -1.88
N ARG A 460 19.51 -3.75 -1.58
CA ARG A 460 19.72 -2.67 -2.56
C ARG A 460 21.06 -2.73 -3.26
N ILE A 461 22.11 -3.24 -2.59
CA ILE A 461 23.47 -3.37 -3.16
C ILE A 461 23.49 -4.48 -4.20
N ALA A 462 22.88 -5.62 -3.88
CA ALA A 462 22.77 -6.73 -4.85
C ALA A 462 21.89 -6.34 -6.04
N ILE A 463 20.75 -5.65 -5.81
CA ILE A 463 19.85 -5.18 -6.88
C ILE A 463 20.57 -4.16 -7.78
N ALA A 464 21.25 -3.15 -7.20
CA ALA A 464 22.04 -2.19 -7.97
C ALA A 464 23.14 -2.88 -8.80
N SER A 465 23.82 -3.86 -8.18
CA SER A 465 24.83 -4.65 -8.87
C SER A 465 24.25 -5.54 -9.98
N TYR A 466 23.04 -6.07 -9.80
CA TYR A 466 22.29 -6.79 -10.85
C TYR A 466 21.96 -5.85 -12.01
N LEU A 467 21.39 -4.68 -11.74
CA LEU A 467 20.98 -3.71 -12.75
C LEU A 467 22.17 -3.14 -13.52
N GLY A 468 23.26 -2.77 -12.83
CA GLY A 468 24.46 -2.17 -13.42
C GLY A 468 24.22 -0.77 -13.96
N ALA A 469 25.23 -0.21 -14.64
CA ALA A 469 25.19 1.17 -15.15
C ALA A 469 24.50 1.33 -16.52
N GLY A 470 24.51 0.27 -17.36
CA GLY A 470 23.92 0.32 -18.71
C GLY A 470 22.41 0.12 -18.70
N ASP A 471 21.77 0.46 -19.81
CA ASP A 471 20.31 0.53 -20.00
C ASP A 471 19.65 -0.79 -20.47
N ILE A 472 20.39 -1.91 -20.50
CA ILE A 472 19.85 -3.20 -20.98
C ILE A 472 18.56 -3.60 -20.24
N PHE A 473 18.52 -3.39 -18.92
CA PHE A 473 17.31 -3.66 -18.14
C PHE A 473 16.18 -2.69 -18.51
N ASP A 474 16.52 -1.41 -18.70
CA ASP A 474 15.53 -0.37 -19.04
C ASP A 474 14.86 -0.67 -20.38
N GLN A 475 15.65 -1.07 -21.39
CA GLN A 475 15.15 -1.48 -22.70
C GLN A 475 14.28 -2.74 -22.60
N ALA A 476 14.75 -3.76 -21.86
CA ALA A 476 14.00 -4.99 -21.66
C ALA A 476 12.63 -4.76 -20.99
N ILE A 477 12.57 -3.90 -19.97
CA ILE A 477 11.31 -3.53 -19.31
C ILE A 477 10.41 -2.73 -20.25
N ALA A 478 10.97 -1.85 -21.09
CA ALA A 478 10.18 -1.11 -22.08
C ALA A 478 9.56 -2.04 -23.14
N ASP A 479 10.33 -3.01 -23.64
CA ASP A 479 9.85 -3.99 -24.61
C ASP A 479 8.79 -4.92 -23.99
N PHE A 480 9.01 -5.42 -22.75
CA PHE A 480 8.02 -6.17 -22.00
C PHE A 480 6.72 -5.40 -21.86
N SER A 481 6.80 -4.11 -21.52
CA SER A 481 5.63 -3.28 -21.22
C SER A 481 4.71 -3.08 -22.43
N GLU A 482 5.27 -2.92 -23.63
CA GLU A 482 4.47 -2.84 -24.86
C GLU A 482 3.84 -4.21 -25.19
N THR A 483 4.59 -5.31 -25.05
CA THR A 483 4.06 -6.67 -25.23
C THR A 483 2.94 -6.98 -24.24
N TYR A 484 3.10 -6.55 -22.97
CA TYR A 484 2.09 -6.77 -21.96
C TYR A 484 0.86 -5.86 -22.14
N ALA A 485 1.03 -4.68 -22.75
CA ALA A 485 -0.11 -3.85 -23.16
C ALA A 485 -0.96 -4.54 -24.24
N ASP A 486 -0.31 -5.19 -25.24
CA ASP A 486 -1.03 -6.00 -26.23
C ASP A 486 -1.79 -7.16 -25.58
N GLN A 487 -1.20 -7.80 -24.55
CA GLN A 487 -1.88 -8.87 -23.81
C GLN A 487 -3.05 -8.33 -23.00
N THR A 488 -2.89 -7.15 -22.37
CA THR A 488 -3.95 -6.51 -21.59
C THR A 488 -5.16 -6.13 -22.46
N GLU A 489 -4.92 -5.66 -23.68
CA GLU A 489 -5.98 -5.36 -24.64
C GLU A 489 -6.75 -6.63 -25.02
N ARG A 490 -6.06 -7.75 -25.30
CA ARG A 490 -6.72 -9.05 -25.53
C ARG A 490 -7.54 -9.54 -24.35
N ASP A 491 -7.03 -9.37 -23.13
CA ASP A 491 -7.75 -9.75 -21.90
C ASP A 491 -8.96 -8.85 -21.63
N TYR A 492 -8.84 -7.57 -21.97
CA TYR A 492 -9.95 -6.63 -21.93
C TYR A 492 -11.04 -7.02 -22.93
N ASP A 493 -10.67 -7.36 -24.18
CA ASP A 493 -11.61 -7.83 -25.22
C ASP A 493 -12.30 -9.13 -24.78
N ALA A 494 -11.60 -10.02 -24.06
CA ALA A 494 -12.20 -11.22 -23.48
C ALA A 494 -13.27 -10.87 -22.43
N LEU A 495 -13.05 -9.81 -21.61
CA LEU A 495 -14.06 -9.36 -20.66
C LEU A 495 -15.26 -8.71 -21.37
N VAL A 496 -15.05 -7.97 -22.45
CA VAL A 496 -16.13 -7.44 -23.32
C VAL A 496 -16.94 -8.59 -23.92
N ALA A 497 -16.29 -9.63 -24.41
CA ALA A 497 -16.97 -10.81 -24.94
C ALA A 497 -17.78 -11.52 -23.86
N ALA A 498 -17.21 -11.73 -22.66
CA ALA A 498 -17.88 -12.36 -21.53
C ALA A 498 -19.13 -11.58 -21.04
N GLU A 499 -19.13 -10.24 -21.12
CA GLU A 499 -20.34 -9.42 -20.92
C GLU A 499 -21.38 -9.68 -22.02
N THR A 500 -20.95 -9.66 -23.27
CA THR A 500 -21.83 -9.84 -24.44
C THR A 500 -22.51 -11.21 -24.45
N ASP A 501 -21.77 -12.26 -24.06
CA ASP A 501 -22.24 -13.64 -23.98
C ASP A 501 -23.06 -13.92 -22.70
N GLY A 502 -23.20 -12.93 -21.83
CA GLY A 502 -23.95 -13.06 -20.56
C GLY A 502 -23.25 -13.89 -19.49
N ARG A 503 -21.96 -14.21 -19.66
CA ARG A 503 -21.16 -14.93 -18.66
C ARG A 503 -20.93 -14.08 -17.40
N VAL A 504 -20.74 -12.78 -17.55
CA VAL A 504 -20.58 -11.84 -16.44
C VAL A 504 -21.67 -10.76 -16.46
N ALA A 505 -22.23 -10.48 -15.29
CA ALA A 505 -23.17 -9.36 -15.14
C ALA A 505 -22.38 -8.05 -14.93
N VAL A 506 -22.85 -6.96 -15.55
CA VAL A 506 -22.19 -5.65 -15.54
C VAL A 506 -23.15 -4.54 -15.17
N VAL A 507 -22.73 -3.63 -14.30
CA VAL A 507 -23.42 -2.37 -13.98
C VAL A 507 -22.49 -1.21 -14.30
N ARG A 508 -22.86 -0.35 -15.22
CA ARG A 508 -22.07 0.80 -15.71
C ARG A 508 -22.55 2.11 -15.10
N GLY A 509 -21.67 3.11 -15.06
CA GLY A 509 -22.01 4.48 -14.65
C GLY A 509 -21.99 4.75 -13.15
N LEU A 510 -21.48 3.80 -12.34
CA LEU A 510 -21.36 3.93 -10.89
C LEU A 510 -19.89 4.04 -10.42
#